data_bd3ee72ab291191003361d4a91a06dcd
#
_entry.id   bd3ee72ab291191003361d4a91a06dcd
#
_cell.length_a   1.000
_cell.length_b   1.000
_cell.length_c   1.000
_cell.angle_alpha   90.00
_cell.angle_beta   90.00
_cell.angle_gamma   90.00
#
_symmetry.space_group_name_H-M   'P 1'
#
loop_
_entity.id
_entity.type
_entity.pdbx_description
1 polymer ?
#
loop_
_entity_poly.entity_id
_entity_poly.type
_entity_poly.pdbx_seq_one_letter_code
_entity_poly.pdbx_strand_id
1 'polypeptide(L)'
;NQKIIWKKNFYSKNEKKLKPRLNFASYKDILIITDNVAKYYAINLETGDLIWSKNNIVPFNSEIKIKDNNFYTVDYNNTLRAISIKDGVELWNLKTQKSLIKSHTKISVTIKNENIYFNNSIGDITAVNMKSGYLIWQLPTQSSNVSKNIFSLSNSKLVIDKNSIFFSNNKN
;
A
#
# COMPACT_ATOMS: atom_id res chain seq x y z
N ASN A 1 8.83 18.80 -26.70
CA ASN A 1 8.80 19.78 -25.59
C ASN A 1 7.81 19.30 -24.53
N GLN A 2 8.32 18.95 -23.34
CA GLN A 2 7.46 18.61 -22.19
C GLN A 2 6.93 19.92 -21.60
N LYS A 3 5.60 20.05 -21.52
CA LYS A 3 4.94 21.22 -20.92
C LYS A 3 4.38 20.79 -19.55
N ILE A 4 4.67 21.60 -18.53
CA ILE A 4 4.04 21.43 -17.21
C ILE A 4 2.58 21.86 -17.34
N ILE A 5 1.64 20.95 -17.07
CA ILE A 5 0.20 21.23 -17.10
C ILE A 5 -0.20 21.98 -15.83
N TRP A 6 0.22 21.46 -14.68
CA TRP A 6 -0.02 22.11 -13.37
C TRP A 6 1.11 21.78 -12.38
N LYS A 7 1.22 22.61 -11.33
CA LYS A 7 2.12 22.40 -10.19
C LYS A 7 1.41 22.79 -8.92
N LYS A 8 1.14 21.85 -8.02
CA LYS A 8 0.42 22.06 -6.77
C LYS A 8 1.25 21.56 -5.58
N ASN A 9 0.96 22.09 -4.40
CA ASN A 9 1.58 21.65 -3.16
C ASN A 9 0.51 21.53 -2.08
N PHE A 10 0.41 20.33 -1.48
CA PHE A 10 -0.59 19.97 -0.48
C PHE A 10 0.00 19.77 0.92
N TYR A 11 1.24 20.20 1.13
CA TYR A 11 1.95 20.07 2.39
C TYR A 11 2.26 21.42 3.02
N SER A 12 2.02 21.53 4.32
CA SER A 12 2.47 22.64 5.14
C SER A 12 4.00 22.70 5.25
N LYS A 13 4.56 23.81 5.76
CA LYS A 13 5.99 23.92 6.02
C LYS A 13 6.53 22.83 6.94
N ASN A 14 5.76 22.42 7.95
CA ASN A 14 6.17 21.39 8.90
C ASN A 14 6.11 19.98 8.28
N GLU A 15 5.08 19.67 7.50
CA GLU A 15 4.98 18.39 6.80
C GLU A 15 6.12 18.21 5.78
N LYS A 16 6.53 19.28 5.09
CA LYS A 16 7.67 19.23 4.15
C LYS A 16 8.99 18.86 4.82
N LYS A 17 9.20 19.25 6.08
CA LYS A 17 10.40 18.87 6.85
C LYS A 17 10.51 17.37 7.06
N LEU A 18 9.38 16.65 7.07
CA LEU A 18 9.31 15.18 7.18
C LEU A 18 9.69 14.47 5.88
N LYS A 19 9.97 15.22 4.80
CA LYS A 19 10.34 14.69 3.47
C LYS A 19 9.34 13.65 2.96
N PRO A 20 8.08 14.04 2.65
CA PRO A 20 7.07 13.13 2.16
C PRO A 20 7.54 12.36 0.92
N ARG A 21 7.39 11.04 0.94
CA ARG A 21 7.60 10.15 -0.20
C ARG A 21 6.25 9.64 -0.66
N LEU A 22 5.93 9.86 -1.93
CA LEU A 22 4.61 9.68 -2.47
C LEU A 22 4.48 8.36 -3.22
N ASN A 23 3.36 7.69 -3.07
CA ASN A 23 2.90 6.63 -3.93
C ASN A 23 1.69 7.14 -4.72
N PHE A 24 1.58 6.76 -5.98
CA PHE A 24 0.56 7.25 -6.90
C PHE A 24 -0.19 6.10 -7.56
N ALA A 25 -1.47 6.30 -7.79
CA ALA A 25 -2.26 5.50 -8.71
C ALA A 25 -3.35 6.38 -9.32
N SER A 26 -3.62 6.22 -10.61
CA SER A 26 -4.68 6.95 -11.31
C SER A 26 -5.87 6.06 -11.59
N TYR A 27 -7.04 6.65 -11.53
CA TYR A 27 -8.30 6.02 -11.90
C TYR A 27 -9.20 7.05 -12.56
N LYS A 28 -9.47 6.86 -13.85
CA LYS A 28 -10.16 7.86 -14.68
C LYS A 28 -9.43 9.20 -14.60
N ASP A 29 -10.11 10.25 -14.20
CA ASP A 29 -9.63 11.63 -14.01
C ASP A 29 -9.13 11.93 -12.59
N ILE A 30 -9.02 10.92 -11.74
CA ILE A 30 -8.59 11.05 -10.34
C ILE A 30 -7.19 10.46 -10.15
N LEU A 31 -6.31 11.21 -9.50
CA LEU A 31 -5.03 10.73 -9.00
C LEU A 31 -5.10 10.56 -7.48
N ILE A 32 -4.88 9.32 -7.02
CA ILE A 32 -4.81 8.96 -5.60
C ILE A 32 -3.36 9.01 -5.15
N ILE A 33 -3.11 9.64 -4.03
CA ILE A 33 -1.80 9.77 -3.43
C ILE A 33 -1.84 9.27 -1.99
N THR A 34 -0.87 8.44 -1.61
CA THR A 34 -0.57 8.09 -0.21
C THR A 34 0.89 8.38 0.08
N ASP A 35 1.25 8.63 1.33
CA ASP A 35 2.60 8.96 1.70
C ASP A 35 3.11 8.30 2.99
N ASN A 36 4.40 8.52 3.25
CA ASN A 36 5.08 8.03 4.44
C ASN A 36 4.94 8.94 5.68
N VAL A 37 4.08 9.95 5.62
CA VAL A 37 3.74 10.84 6.75
C VAL A 37 2.28 10.71 7.16
N ALA A 38 1.62 9.62 6.71
CA ALA A 38 0.26 9.21 7.00
C ALA A 38 -0.84 10.06 6.33
N LYS A 39 -0.49 10.89 5.35
CA LYS A 39 -1.48 11.65 4.57
C LYS A 39 -1.87 10.86 3.31
N TYR A 40 -3.15 10.96 2.96
CA TYR A 40 -3.66 10.45 1.69
C TYR A 40 -4.73 11.38 1.14
N TYR A 41 -4.78 11.52 -0.19
CA TYR A 41 -5.64 12.48 -0.81
C TYR A 41 -5.89 12.14 -2.28
N ALA A 42 -6.96 12.69 -2.83
CA ALA A 42 -7.28 12.61 -4.24
C ALA A 42 -7.26 14.00 -4.87
N ILE A 43 -6.76 14.06 -6.09
CA ILE A 43 -6.77 15.26 -6.91
C ILE A 43 -7.33 14.98 -8.29
N ASN A 44 -7.87 15.99 -8.92
CA ASN A 44 -8.22 15.92 -10.33
C ASN A 44 -6.91 15.86 -11.16
N LEU A 45 -6.81 14.86 -12.05
CA LEU A 45 -5.59 14.60 -12.82
C LEU A 45 -5.28 15.70 -13.84
N GLU A 46 -6.31 16.35 -14.39
CA GLU A 46 -6.15 17.39 -15.41
C GLU A 46 -5.85 18.77 -14.82
N THR A 47 -6.55 19.14 -13.73
CA THR A 47 -6.44 20.47 -13.13
C THR A 47 -5.49 20.55 -11.93
N GLY A 48 -5.21 19.40 -11.31
CA GLY A 48 -4.45 19.33 -10.06
C GLY A 48 -5.22 19.81 -8.84
N ASP A 49 -6.54 20.02 -8.93
CA ASP A 49 -7.34 20.49 -7.81
C ASP A 49 -7.63 19.39 -6.81
N LEU A 50 -7.59 19.73 -5.53
CA LEU A 50 -7.85 18.80 -4.44
C LEU A 50 -9.32 18.40 -4.43
N ILE A 51 -9.61 17.09 -4.48
CA ILE A 51 -10.96 16.55 -4.36
C ILE A 51 -11.26 16.30 -2.88
N TRP A 52 -10.38 15.55 -2.21
CA TRP A 52 -10.43 15.32 -0.77
C TRP A 52 -9.04 15.05 -0.20
N SER A 53 -8.85 15.26 1.11
CA SER A 53 -7.62 14.95 1.83
C SER A 53 -7.93 14.43 3.22
N LYS A 54 -7.22 13.38 3.64
CA LYS A 54 -7.37 12.74 4.94
C LYS A 54 -6.01 12.34 5.51
N ASN A 55 -6.00 12.05 6.80
CA ASN A 55 -4.84 11.51 7.50
C ASN A 55 -5.17 10.13 8.07
N ASN A 56 -4.24 9.21 7.94
CA ASN A 56 -4.23 7.95 8.67
C ASN A 56 -3.46 8.14 9.98
N ILE A 57 -3.58 7.19 10.91
CA ILE A 57 -2.78 7.20 12.16
C ILE A 57 -1.35 6.74 11.87
N VAL A 58 -1.21 5.82 10.92
CA VAL A 58 0.05 5.15 10.58
C VAL A 58 0.44 5.48 9.14
N PRO A 59 1.69 5.84 8.86
CA PRO A 59 2.17 6.06 7.50
C PRO A 59 1.97 4.85 6.59
N PHE A 60 1.79 5.10 5.29
CA PHE A 60 1.65 4.05 4.28
C PHE A 60 3.01 3.50 3.84
N ASN A 61 3.08 2.19 3.59
CA ASN A 61 4.30 1.49 3.20
C ASN A 61 4.13 0.56 1.99
N SER A 62 3.12 0.73 1.20
CA SER A 62 2.90 -0.06 -0.02
C SER A 62 2.64 0.82 -1.22
N GLU A 63 2.69 0.20 -2.40
CA GLU A 63 2.05 0.76 -3.58
C GLU A 63 0.53 0.77 -3.42
N ILE A 64 -0.15 1.57 -4.25
CA ILE A 64 -1.60 1.64 -4.33
C ILE A 64 -2.08 0.71 -5.44
N LYS A 65 -3.07 -0.12 -5.15
CA LYS A 65 -3.81 -0.88 -6.18
C LYS A 65 -5.24 -0.39 -6.24
N ILE A 66 -5.79 -0.29 -7.45
CA ILE A 66 -7.15 0.21 -7.68
C ILE A 66 -7.97 -0.87 -8.36
N LYS A 67 -9.19 -1.08 -7.87
CA LYS A 67 -10.23 -1.88 -8.51
C LYS A 67 -11.61 -1.50 -7.97
N ASP A 68 -12.62 -1.51 -8.85
CA ASP A 68 -14.03 -1.32 -8.50
C ASP A 68 -14.34 -0.06 -7.68
N ASN A 69 -13.79 1.10 -8.12
CA ASN A 69 -13.92 2.42 -7.47
C ASN A 69 -13.30 2.51 -6.06
N ASN A 70 -12.48 1.52 -5.67
CA ASN A 70 -11.78 1.49 -4.42
C ASN A 70 -10.27 1.39 -4.64
N PHE A 71 -9.50 1.86 -3.67
CA PHE A 71 -8.07 1.62 -3.67
C PHE A 71 -7.65 0.86 -2.41
N TYR A 72 -6.57 0.11 -2.57
CA TYR A 72 -6.03 -0.80 -1.56
C TYR A 72 -4.57 -0.46 -1.32
N THR A 73 -4.21 -0.35 -0.05
CA THR A 73 -2.86 0.01 0.39
C THR A 73 -2.58 -0.57 1.77
N VAL A 74 -1.31 -0.75 2.11
CA VAL A 74 -0.87 -1.28 3.41
C VAL A 74 -0.05 -0.24 4.14
N ASP A 75 -0.27 -0.11 5.44
CA ASP A 75 0.49 0.78 6.31
C ASP A 75 1.68 0.08 7.00
N TYR A 76 2.53 0.85 7.71
CA TYR A 76 3.70 0.33 8.45
C TYR A 76 3.34 -0.60 9.63
N ASN A 77 2.07 -0.72 9.98
CA ASN A 77 1.58 -1.68 10.97
C ASN A 77 1.05 -2.98 10.34
N ASN A 78 1.33 -3.21 9.05
CA ASN A 78 0.83 -4.35 8.27
C ASN A 78 -0.72 -4.39 8.22
N THR A 79 -1.36 -3.24 8.21
CA THR A 79 -2.81 -3.15 8.05
C THR A 79 -3.11 -2.88 6.58
N LEU A 80 -3.75 -3.85 5.92
CA LEU A 80 -4.33 -3.66 4.59
C LEU A 80 -5.64 -2.89 4.75
N ARG A 81 -5.83 -1.87 3.93
CA ARG A 81 -7.02 -1.01 3.93
C ARG A 81 -7.66 -0.97 2.56
N ALA A 82 -8.97 -1.05 2.53
CA ALA A 82 -9.79 -0.72 1.37
C ALA A 82 -10.43 0.64 1.61
N ILE A 83 -10.26 1.54 0.67
CA ILE A 83 -10.67 2.94 0.80
C ILE A 83 -11.41 3.34 -0.47
N SER A 84 -12.53 4.02 -0.32
CA SER A 84 -13.34 4.56 -1.42
C SER A 84 -12.59 5.68 -2.14
N ILE A 85 -12.51 5.62 -3.47
CA ILE A 85 -11.90 6.68 -4.29
C ILE A 85 -12.74 7.95 -4.25
N LYS A 86 -14.07 7.82 -4.12
CA LYS A 86 -15.00 8.93 -4.18
C LYS A 86 -14.76 9.96 -3.08
N ASP A 87 -14.52 9.51 -1.86
CA ASP A 87 -14.52 10.35 -0.67
C ASP A 87 -13.41 10.03 0.35
N GLY A 88 -12.56 9.03 0.07
CA GLY A 88 -11.48 8.61 0.95
C GLY A 88 -11.96 7.95 2.24
N VAL A 89 -13.19 7.44 2.30
CA VAL A 89 -13.70 6.71 3.47
C VAL A 89 -13.15 5.29 3.47
N GLU A 90 -12.65 4.84 4.62
CA GLU A 90 -12.25 3.45 4.81
C GLU A 90 -13.48 2.55 4.84
N LEU A 91 -13.51 1.54 3.98
CA LEU A 91 -14.58 0.57 3.88
C LEU A 91 -14.37 -0.60 4.82
N TRP A 92 -13.15 -1.10 4.87
CA TRP A 92 -12.69 -2.15 5.77
C TRP A 92 -11.17 -2.11 5.92
N ASN A 93 -10.67 -2.75 6.96
CA ASN A 93 -9.25 -3.02 7.13
C ASN A 93 -9.00 -4.42 7.69
N LEU A 94 -7.85 -4.97 7.36
CA LEU A 94 -7.34 -6.23 7.92
C LEU A 94 -5.94 -6.01 8.46
N LYS A 95 -5.78 -6.22 9.76
CA LYS A 95 -4.51 -6.13 10.45
C LYS A 95 -3.86 -7.50 10.53
N THR A 96 -2.64 -7.62 10.05
CA THR A 96 -1.82 -8.82 10.21
C THR A 96 -0.77 -8.62 11.30
N GLN A 97 0.01 -9.66 11.59
CA GLN A 97 1.04 -9.61 12.62
C GLN A 97 2.05 -8.52 12.33
N LYS A 98 2.41 -7.76 13.37
CA LYS A 98 3.42 -6.70 13.30
C LYS A 98 4.82 -7.27 13.46
N SER A 99 5.77 -6.74 12.70
CA SER A 99 7.18 -6.85 13.04
C SER A 99 7.53 -5.86 14.16
N LEU A 100 8.41 -6.25 15.07
CA LEU A 100 9.02 -5.33 16.03
C LEU A 100 9.97 -4.33 15.35
N ILE A 101 10.52 -4.72 14.21
CA ILE A 101 11.43 -3.90 13.40
C ILE A 101 10.69 -3.44 12.15
N LYS A 102 10.64 -2.13 11.95
CA LYS A 102 10.05 -1.53 10.74
C LYS A 102 11.00 -1.72 9.56
N SER A 103 10.63 -2.55 8.61
CA SER A 103 11.34 -2.65 7.35
C SER A 103 11.11 -1.39 6.49
N HIS A 104 12.18 -0.87 5.89
CA HIS A 104 12.09 0.19 4.88
C HIS A 104 11.66 -0.35 3.51
N THR A 105 11.57 -1.66 3.36
CA THR A 105 11.13 -2.30 2.11
C THR A 105 9.64 -2.07 1.92
N LYS A 106 9.26 -1.61 0.73
CA LYS A 106 7.84 -1.44 0.38
C LYS A 106 7.14 -2.79 0.34
N ILE A 107 5.97 -2.82 0.93
CA ILE A 107 5.07 -3.97 0.88
C ILE A 107 4.49 -4.06 -0.54
N SER A 108 4.56 -5.24 -1.12
CA SER A 108 3.93 -5.51 -2.40
C SER A 108 2.47 -5.89 -2.21
N VAL A 109 1.61 -5.28 -3.01
CA VAL A 109 0.17 -5.58 -3.07
C VAL A 109 -0.17 -5.94 -4.49
N THR A 110 -0.91 -7.00 -4.71
CA THR A 110 -1.42 -7.37 -6.04
C THR A 110 -2.86 -7.85 -5.96
N ILE A 111 -3.62 -7.63 -7.02
CA ILE A 111 -5.04 -8.02 -7.11
C ILE A 111 -5.18 -9.01 -8.27
N LYS A 112 -5.85 -10.13 -7.99
CA LYS A 112 -6.27 -11.08 -9.02
C LYS A 112 -7.70 -11.56 -8.72
N ASN A 113 -8.56 -11.48 -9.73
CA ASN A 113 -9.98 -11.77 -9.59
C ASN A 113 -10.60 -10.89 -8.48
N GLU A 114 -11.17 -11.51 -7.46
CA GLU A 114 -11.79 -10.85 -6.29
C GLU A 114 -10.92 -10.94 -5.03
N ASN A 115 -9.62 -11.25 -5.17
CA ASN A 115 -8.69 -11.42 -4.07
C ASN A 115 -7.54 -10.43 -4.14
N ILE A 116 -7.12 -9.97 -2.97
CA ILE A 116 -5.92 -9.18 -2.76
C ILE A 116 -4.87 -10.05 -2.12
N TYR A 117 -3.66 -9.96 -2.63
CA TYR A 117 -2.49 -10.66 -2.08
C TYR A 117 -1.45 -9.62 -1.69
N PHE A 118 -0.88 -9.75 -0.51
CA PHE A 118 0.21 -8.89 -0.09
C PHE A 118 1.19 -9.65 0.81
N ASN A 119 2.44 -9.24 0.78
CA ASN A 119 3.42 -9.67 1.76
C ASN A 119 3.47 -8.64 2.91
N ASN A 120 3.59 -9.11 4.13
CA ASN A 120 3.75 -8.21 5.27
C ASN A 120 5.24 -7.96 5.58
N SER A 121 5.52 -7.13 6.58
CA SER A 121 6.91 -6.76 6.95
C SER A 121 7.74 -7.90 7.54
N ILE A 122 7.13 -9.04 7.89
CA ILE A 122 7.82 -10.26 8.34
C ILE A 122 7.92 -11.31 7.24
N GLY A 123 7.44 -10.99 6.03
CA GLY A 123 7.56 -11.85 4.85
C GLY A 123 6.38 -12.79 4.62
N ASP A 124 5.37 -12.84 5.50
CA ASP A 124 4.20 -13.68 5.26
C ASP A 124 3.41 -13.19 4.06
N ILE A 125 2.92 -14.12 3.28
CA ILE A 125 1.98 -13.83 2.19
C ILE A 125 0.56 -14.03 2.70
N THR A 126 -0.27 -13.03 2.48
CA THR A 126 -1.66 -13.01 2.93
C THR A 126 -2.59 -12.85 1.74
N ALA A 127 -3.63 -13.68 1.67
CA ALA A 127 -4.73 -13.57 0.71
C ALA A 127 -6.01 -13.11 1.42
N VAL A 128 -6.69 -12.13 0.84
CA VAL A 128 -7.85 -11.46 1.42
C VAL A 128 -8.94 -11.34 0.37
N ASN A 129 -10.18 -11.61 0.75
CA ASN A 129 -11.32 -11.32 -0.12
C ASN A 129 -11.49 -9.80 -0.28
N MET A 130 -11.46 -9.32 -1.50
CA MET A 130 -11.45 -7.90 -1.83
C MET A 130 -12.73 -7.18 -1.39
N LYS A 131 -13.89 -7.83 -1.44
CA LYS A 131 -15.18 -7.21 -1.11
C LYS A 131 -15.40 -7.13 0.40
N SER A 132 -15.15 -8.23 1.11
CA SER A 132 -15.45 -8.35 2.54
C SER A 132 -14.30 -7.95 3.46
N GLY A 133 -13.05 -7.95 2.97
CA GLY A 133 -11.85 -7.78 3.79
C GLY A 133 -11.51 -9.01 4.65
N TYR A 134 -12.21 -10.14 4.48
CA TYR A 134 -11.93 -11.33 5.26
C TYR A 134 -10.68 -12.05 4.78
N LEU A 135 -9.90 -12.51 5.74
CA LEU A 135 -8.74 -13.35 5.52
C LEU A 135 -9.17 -14.66 4.86
N ILE A 136 -8.57 -15.01 3.72
CA ILE A 136 -8.75 -16.30 3.05
C ILE A 136 -7.70 -17.26 3.57
N TRP A 137 -6.44 -16.87 3.49
CA TRP A 137 -5.32 -17.64 4.07
C TRP A 137 -4.11 -16.71 4.29
N GLN A 138 -3.22 -17.17 5.16
CA GLN A 138 -1.90 -16.57 5.39
C GLN A 138 -0.86 -17.67 5.41
N LEU A 139 0.21 -17.47 4.65
CA LEU A 139 1.32 -18.39 4.51
C LEU A 139 2.59 -17.78 5.09
N PRO A 140 3.14 -18.30 6.19
CA PRO A 140 4.47 -17.94 6.66
C PRO A 140 5.52 -18.40 5.64
N THR A 141 6.37 -17.48 5.19
CA THR A 141 7.44 -17.80 4.23
C THR A 141 8.80 -17.99 4.93
N GLN A 142 8.85 -17.77 6.24
CA GLN A 142 10.06 -17.87 7.03
C GLN A 142 9.93 -18.95 8.12
N SER A 143 11.03 -19.70 8.33
CA SER A 143 11.12 -20.65 9.44
C SER A 143 11.19 -19.91 10.78
N SER A 144 10.77 -20.57 11.87
CA SER A 144 10.70 -20.07 13.25
C SER A 144 12.03 -19.52 13.84
N ASN A 145 13.15 -19.64 13.16
CA ASN A 145 14.44 -19.04 13.55
C ASN A 145 14.59 -17.58 13.11
N VAL A 146 13.49 -16.84 13.10
CA VAL A 146 13.39 -15.47 12.58
C VAL A 146 14.22 -14.44 13.34
N SER A 147 14.58 -14.70 14.59
CA SER A 147 15.33 -13.74 15.42
C SER A 147 16.73 -13.36 14.89
N LYS A 148 17.33 -14.19 14.05
CA LYS A 148 18.65 -13.91 13.47
C LYS A 148 18.63 -13.17 12.11
N ASN A 149 17.49 -13.14 11.41
CA ASN A 149 17.41 -12.63 10.03
C ASN A 149 16.50 -11.40 9.86
N ILE A 150 16.03 -10.80 10.95
CA ILE A 150 15.11 -9.64 10.93
C ILE A 150 15.72 -8.43 10.21
N PHE A 151 17.04 -8.32 10.18
CA PHE A 151 17.76 -7.18 9.57
C PHE A 151 17.93 -7.27 8.04
N SER A 152 17.61 -8.39 7.41
CA SER A 152 17.90 -8.65 6.00
C SER A 152 16.66 -8.95 5.14
N LEU A 153 15.44 -8.60 5.60
CA LEU A 153 14.22 -8.85 4.87
C LEU A 153 14.08 -7.88 3.68
N SER A 154 14.51 -8.31 2.51
CA SER A 154 14.06 -7.72 1.25
C SER A 154 12.96 -8.58 0.66
N ASN A 155 11.75 -8.03 0.59
CA ASN A 155 10.62 -8.69 -0.06
C ASN A 155 10.57 -8.24 -1.52
N SER A 156 10.56 -9.20 -2.45
CA SER A 156 10.30 -8.89 -3.84
C SER A 156 8.83 -8.54 -4.08
N LYS A 157 8.55 -7.99 -5.25
CA LYS A 157 7.16 -7.84 -5.70
C LYS A 157 6.52 -9.22 -5.86
N LEU A 158 5.26 -9.32 -5.43
CA LEU A 158 4.43 -10.47 -5.72
C LEU A 158 3.96 -10.41 -7.16
N VAL A 159 4.20 -11.47 -7.91
CA VAL A 159 3.70 -11.65 -9.28
C VAL A 159 2.77 -12.85 -9.27
N ILE A 160 1.59 -12.70 -9.85
CA ILE A 160 0.61 -13.79 -9.95
C ILE A 160 0.40 -14.12 -11.41
N ASP A 161 0.72 -15.36 -11.79
CA ASP A 161 0.39 -15.93 -13.09
C ASP A 161 -0.45 -17.19 -12.91
N LYS A 162 -1.53 -17.30 -13.69
CA LYS A 162 -2.53 -18.39 -13.58
C LYS A 162 -2.89 -18.68 -12.12
N ASN A 163 -2.48 -19.84 -11.58
CA ASN A 163 -2.74 -20.26 -10.21
C ASN A 163 -1.50 -20.24 -9.31
N SER A 164 -0.43 -19.57 -9.76
CA SER A 164 0.85 -19.52 -9.04
C SER A 164 1.17 -18.11 -8.58
N ILE A 165 1.76 -18.00 -7.39
CA ILE A 165 2.31 -16.76 -6.85
C ILE A 165 3.83 -16.88 -6.85
N PHE A 166 4.49 -15.94 -7.53
CA PHE A 166 5.95 -15.85 -7.61
C PHE A 166 6.43 -14.72 -6.72
N PHE A 167 7.43 -14.99 -5.93
CA PHE A 167 8.13 -14.01 -5.09
C PHE A 167 9.54 -14.51 -4.82
N SER A 168 10.46 -13.61 -4.50
CA SER A 168 11.76 -13.98 -3.96
C SER A 168 11.92 -13.47 -2.53
N ASN A 169 12.64 -14.21 -1.74
CA ASN A 169 13.09 -13.84 -0.41
C ASN A 169 14.62 -13.94 -0.32
N ASN A 170 15.24 -13.46 0.75
CA ASN A 170 16.70 -13.49 0.93
C ASN A 170 17.30 -14.88 1.13
N LYS A 171 16.52 -15.94 0.99
CA LYS A 171 16.98 -17.33 1.15
C LYS A 171 17.05 -18.11 -0.17
N ASN A 172 17.05 -17.44 -1.33
CA ASN A 172 17.04 -17.98 -2.71
C ASN A 172 15.65 -18.24 -3.23
#